data_ecf3ade2752e5ff8c7ce6057812c35e5
#
_entry.id   ecf3ade2752e5ff8c7ce6057812c35e5
#
_cell.length_a   1.000
_cell.length_b   1.000
_cell.length_c   1.000
_cell.angle_alpha   90.00
_cell.angle_beta   90.00
_cell.angle_gamma   90.00
#
_symmetry.space_group_name_H-M   'P 1'
#
loop_
_entity.id
_entity.type
_entity.pdbx_description
1 polymer ?
#
loop_
_entity_poly.entity_id
_entity_poly.type
_entity_poly.pdbx_seq_one_letter_code
_entity_poly.pdbx_strand_id
1 'polypeptide(L)'
;MISQIVMIIALISIWLSLAWGLVILFSAVHFWFKHSDFRVNTDPLPYYPKVTIVVPAHNEDVVIAQTAKAILDMNYPHDRVELLLFADNCSDHTYEECLTVKALPEYAGRDLTIINRSGTGGKAGVLNDALAMATGDYICVYDADAMPEKNALYFLVKEVLKDPERHVASFGRNKTRNAGQNFLTRCINQEIVVTQRVHHVGMWHLFKIGRIPGTNFIIQTEFVKSIGGWKTVP
;
A
#
# COMPACT_ATOMS: atom_id res chain seq x y z
N MET A 1 -20.92 42.10 14.68
CA MET A 1 -20.51 42.17 13.24
C MET A 1 -19.47 41.11 12.89
N ILE A 2 -18.27 41.06 13.51
CA ILE A 2 -17.25 40.06 13.21
C ILE A 2 -17.74 38.63 13.47
N SER A 3 -18.42 38.34 14.57
CA SER A 3 -18.96 37.01 14.89
C SER A 3 -20.00 36.53 13.88
N GLN A 4 -20.83 37.44 13.36
CA GLN A 4 -21.80 37.09 12.31
C GLN A 4 -21.14 36.76 10.98
N ILE A 5 -20.08 37.47 10.60
CA ILE A 5 -19.31 37.19 9.39
C ILE A 5 -18.64 35.83 9.51
N VAL A 6 -17.99 35.52 10.64
CA VAL A 6 -17.36 34.21 10.91
C VAL A 6 -18.39 33.08 10.84
N MET A 7 -19.59 33.28 11.43
CA MET A 7 -20.65 32.29 11.37
C MET A 7 -21.13 32.03 9.93
N ILE A 8 -21.32 33.09 9.13
CA ILE A 8 -21.72 32.96 7.72
C ILE A 8 -20.66 32.20 6.93
N ILE A 9 -19.37 32.54 7.10
CA ILE A 9 -18.25 31.82 6.43
C ILE A 9 -18.25 30.36 6.83
N ALA A 10 -18.43 30.04 8.12
CA ALA A 10 -18.50 28.66 8.60
C ALA A 10 -19.67 27.89 7.97
N LEU A 11 -20.85 28.47 7.90
CA LEU A 11 -22.03 27.85 7.26
C LEU A 11 -21.80 27.61 5.77
N ILE A 12 -21.26 28.60 5.04
CA ILE A 12 -20.93 28.44 3.62
C ILE A 12 -19.93 27.31 3.46
N SER A 13 -18.87 27.24 4.28
CA SER A 13 -17.85 26.20 4.21
C SER A 13 -18.44 24.80 4.45
N ILE A 14 -19.37 24.67 5.40
CA ILE A 14 -20.08 23.40 5.67
C ILE A 14 -20.90 22.99 4.45
N TRP A 15 -21.68 23.90 3.87
CA TRP A 15 -22.50 23.60 2.69
C TRP A 15 -21.67 23.23 1.48
N LEU A 16 -20.55 23.92 1.24
CA LEU A 16 -19.62 23.58 0.17
C LEU A 16 -18.99 22.18 0.38
N SER A 17 -18.61 21.86 1.62
CA SER A 17 -18.07 20.53 1.96
C SER A 17 -19.10 19.42 1.75
N LEU A 18 -20.37 19.65 2.15
CA LEU A 18 -21.46 18.70 1.92
C LEU A 18 -21.75 18.51 0.44
N ALA A 19 -21.84 19.60 -0.32
CA ALA A 19 -22.05 19.55 -1.78
C ALA A 19 -20.91 18.78 -2.47
N TRP A 20 -19.66 19.05 -2.09
CA TRP A 20 -18.51 18.33 -2.58
C TRP A 20 -18.57 16.83 -2.25
N GLY A 21 -18.91 16.48 -1.00
CA GLY A 21 -19.10 15.09 -0.57
C GLY A 21 -20.17 14.37 -1.41
N LEU A 22 -21.27 15.01 -1.73
CA LEU A 22 -22.33 14.46 -2.59
C LEU A 22 -21.83 14.24 -4.03
N VAL A 23 -21.07 15.18 -4.61
CA VAL A 23 -20.50 15.01 -5.95
C VAL A 23 -19.61 13.78 -6.00
N ILE A 24 -18.71 13.60 -5.01
CA ILE A 24 -17.83 12.43 -4.92
C ILE A 24 -18.63 11.14 -4.71
N LEU A 25 -19.65 11.15 -3.86
CA LEU A 25 -20.53 10.00 -3.64
C LEU A 25 -21.25 9.58 -4.92
N PHE A 26 -21.88 10.50 -5.65
CA PHE A 26 -22.55 10.20 -6.91
C PHE A 26 -21.57 9.68 -7.97
N SER A 27 -20.38 10.26 -8.03
CA SER A 27 -19.32 9.78 -8.91
C SER A 27 -18.92 8.33 -8.60
N ALA A 28 -18.74 8.00 -7.31
CA ALA A 28 -18.42 6.64 -6.87
C ALA A 28 -19.57 5.65 -7.17
N VAL A 29 -20.82 6.05 -6.89
CA VAL A 29 -22.00 5.23 -7.19
C VAL A 29 -22.10 4.97 -8.68
N HIS A 30 -21.92 5.98 -9.53
CA HIS A 30 -21.91 5.82 -10.99
C HIS A 30 -20.81 4.85 -11.44
N PHE A 31 -19.59 4.98 -10.90
CA PHE A 31 -18.51 4.03 -11.16
C PHE A 31 -18.91 2.59 -10.84
N TRP A 32 -19.48 2.34 -9.66
CA TRP A 32 -19.87 1.00 -9.23
C TRP A 32 -21.00 0.43 -10.07
N PHE A 33 -21.99 1.22 -10.47
CA PHE A 33 -23.03 0.78 -11.41
C PHE A 33 -22.45 0.36 -12.76
N LYS A 34 -21.51 1.15 -13.28
CA LYS A 34 -20.88 0.86 -14.57
C LYS A 34 -19.97 -0.38 -14.52
N HIS A 35 -19.44 -0.73 -13.34
CA HIS A 35 -18.51 -1.84 -13.12
C HIS A 35 -19.11 -2.91 -12.21
N SER A 36 -20.44 -3.07 -12.19
CA SER A 36 -21.14 -4.07 -11.37
C SER A 36 -20.73 -5.51 -11.67
N ASP A 37 -20.31 -5.79 -12.92
CA ASP A 37 -19.89 -7.12 -13.37
C ASP A 37 -18.41 -7.42 -13.10
N PHE A 38 -17.78 -6.68 -12.20
CA PHE A 38 -16.39 -6.92 -11.84
C PHE A 38 -16.24 -8.30 -11.19
N ARG A 39 -15.91 -9.31 -12.00
CA ARG A 39 -15.56 -10.64 -11.53
C ARG A 39 -14.07 -10.68 -11.18
N VAL A 40 -13.77 -11.24 -10.01
CA VAL A 40 -12.39 -11.54 -9.65
C VAL A 40 -11.89 -12.65 -10.57
N ASN A 41 -11.02 -12.29 -11.50
CA ASN A 41 -10.44 -13.22 -12.46
C ASN A 41 -8.94 -13.31 -12.21
N THR A 42 -8.45 -14.54 -11.99
CA THR A 42 -7.04 -14.89 -11.76
C THR A 42 -6.41 -15.59 -12.97
N ASP A 43 -6.88 -15.29 -14.20
CA ASP A 43 -6.24 -15.79 -15.41
C ASP A 43 -4.74 -15.42 -15.44
N PRO A 44 -3.89 -16.27 -16.00
CA PRO A 44 -2.47 -15.98 -16.11
C PRO A 44 -2.20 -14.60 -16.70
N LEU A 45 -1.23 -13.89 -16.14
CA LEU A 45 -0.79 -12.61 -16.69
C LEU A 45 -0.04 -12.84 -18.01
N PRO A 46 0.00 -11.86 -18.93
CA PRO A 46 0.76 -11.96 -20.17
C PRO A 46 2.25 -12.20 -19.91
N TYR A 47 2.76 -11.66 -18.82
CA TYR A 47 4.08 -11.93 -18.24
C TYR A 47 4.11 -11.55 -16.76
N TYR A 48 5.10 -12.02 -16.03
CA TYR A 48 5.31 -11.74 -14.61
C TYR A 48 6.57 -10.88 -14.44
N PRO A 49 6.46 -9.55 -14.29
CA PRO A 49 7.61 -8.69 -14.00
C PRO A 49 8.26 -9.05 -12.66
N LYS A 50 9.56 -8.79 -12.52
CA LYS A 50 10.23 -8.93 -11.22
C LYS A 50 9.77 -7.79 -10.30
N VAL A 51 9.42 -8.13 -9.06
CA VAL A 51 8.94 -7.17 -8.05
C VAL A 51 9.83 -7.22 -6.82
N THR A 52 10.39 -6.07 -6.45
CA THR A 52 11.05 -5.89 -5.15
C THR A 52 10.01 -5.47 -4.13
N ILE A 53 9.75 -6.31 -3.14
CA ILE A 53 8.86 -6.00 -2.02
C ILE A 53 9.70 -5.44 -0.87
N VAL A 54 9.33 -4.27 -0.37
CA VAL A 54 10.02 -3.57 0.71
C VAL A 54 9.12 -3.51 1.93
N VAL A 55 9.65 -3.96 3.07
CA VAL A 55 8.97 -3.90 4.37
C VAL A 55 9.86 -3.13 5.35
N PRO A 56 9.59 -1.83 5.56
CA PRO A 56 10.22 -1.07 6.63
C PRO A 56 9.59 -1.44 7.98
N ALA A 57 10.40 -1.84 8.95
CA ALA A 57 9.97 -2.19 10.30
C ALA A 57 10.76 -1.38 11.34
N HIS A 58 10.05 -0.88 12.36
CA HIS A 58 10.64 -0.19 13.51
C HIS A 58 9.95 -0.65 14.79
N ASN A 59 10.63 -1.50 15.57
CA ASN A 59 10.10 -2.11 16.79
C ASN A 59 8.78 -2.89 16.54
N GLU A 60 8.85 -3.88 15.65
CA GLU A 60 7.71 -4.67 15.19
C GLU A 60 7.93 -6.19 15.40
N ASP A 61 8.70 -6.58 16.43
CA ASP A 61 9.09 -7.96 16.72
C ASP A 61 7.89 -8.92 16.84
N VAL A 62 6.74 -8.44 17.33
CA VAL A 62 5.52 -9.25 17.51
C VAL A 62 4.89 -9.69 16.19
N VAL A 63 5.02 -8.89 15.13
CA VAL A 63 4.24 -9.08 13.88
C VAL A 63 5.08 -9.33 12.65
N ILE A 64 6.33 -8.89 12.59
CA ILE A 64 7.17 -8.90 11.38
C ILE A 64 7.35 -10.30 10.79
N ALA A 65 7.53 -11.32 11.64
CA ALA A 65 7.69 -12.69 11.17
C ALA A 65 6.44 -13.21 10.45
N GLN A 66 5.23 -12.85 10.92
CA GLN A 66 3.98 -13.23 10.27
C GLN A 66 3.80 -12.50 8.94
N THR A 67 4.13 -11.22 8.90
CA THR A 67 4.09 -10.41 7.69
C THR A 67 5.03 -10.94 6.62
N ALA A 68 6.28 -11.24 6.98
CA ALA A 68 7.27 -11.81 6.06
C ALA A 68 6.80 -13.15 5.47
N LYS A 69 6.26 -14.06 6.30
CA LYS A 69 5.67 -15.33 5.84
C LYS A 69 4.50 -15.09 4.89
N ALA A 70 3.56 -14.20 5.23
CA ALA A 70 2.42 -13.91 4.38
C ALA A 70 2.82 -13.38 3.00
N ILE A 71 3.92 -12.60 2.93
CA ILE A 71 4.49 -12.09 1.68
C ILE A 71 5.14 -13.22 0.88
N LEU A 72 5.94 -14.06 1.53
CA LEU A 72 6.63 -15.18 0.89
C LEU A 72 5.65 -16.25 0.37
N ASP A 73 4.46 -16.35 0.97
CA ASP A 73 3.40 -17.29 0.60
C ASP A 73 2.43 -16.74 -0.46
N MET A 74 2.66 -15.55 -1.02
CA MET A 74 1.81 -15.02 -2.07
C MET A 74 1.89 -15.86 -3.35
N ASN A 75 0.74 -15.97 -4.05
CA ASN A 75 0.61 -16.65 -5.34
C ASN A 75 1.25 -15.80 -6.46
N TYR A 76 2.57 -15.80 -6.50
CA TYR A 76 3.37 -15.15 -7.53
C TYR A 76 4.62 -15.99 -7.79
N PRO A 77 5.20 -16.02 -9.02
CA PRO A 77 6.40 -16.81 -9.30
C PRO A 77 7.54 -16.41 -8.36
N HIS A 78 8.12 -17.38 -7.67
CA HIS A 78 9.06 -17.14 -6.58
C HIS A 78 10.37 -16.51 -7.06
N ASP A 79 10.79 -16.83 -8.27
CA ASP A 79 11.97 -16.26 -8.95
C ASP A 79 11.74 -14.81 -9.43
N ARG A 80 10.50 -14.31 -9.31
CA ARG A 80 10.08 -12.97 -9.68
C ARG A 80 9.78 -12.07 -8.47
N VAL A 81 10.09 -12.52 -7.27
CA VAL A 81 9.92 -11.76 -6.03
C VAL A 81 11.26 -11.64 -5.32
N GLU A 82 11.68 -10.42 -5.09
CA GLU A 82 12.76 -10.04 -4.17
C GLU A 82 12.12 -9.41 -2.93
N LEU A 83 12.43 -9.91 -1.74
CA LEU A 83 11.92 -9.36 -0.47
C LEU A 83 13.03 -8.70 0.32
N LEU A 84 12.91 -7.41 0.58
CA LEU A 84 13.81 -6.61 1.40
C LEU A 84 13.11 -6.26 2.73
N LEU A 85 13.57 -6.87 3.83
CA LEU A 85 13.09 -6.56 5.19
C LEU A 85 14.09 -5.63 5.87
N PHE A 86 13.64 -4.44 6.25
CA PHE A 86 14.46 -3.46 6.96
C PHE A 86 14.05 -3.38 8.42
N ALA A 87 14.93 -3.78 9.34
CA ALA A 87 14.84 -3.44 10.74
C ALA A 87 15.52 -2.07 10.93
N ASP A 88 14.72 -0.97 10.93
CA ASP A 88 15.22 0.40 10.94
C ASP A 88 15.23 0.99 12.35
N ASN A 89 16.43 1.23 12.89
CA ASN A 89 16.64 1.81 14.23
C ASN A 89 15.86 1.03 15.32
N CYS A 90 15.79 -0.30 15.23
CA CYS A 90 15.08 -1.13 16.20
C CYS A 90 15.87 -1.24 17.52
N SER A 91 15.15 -1.24 18.61
CA SER A 91 15.66 -1.51 19.97
C SER A 91 15.12 -2.81 20.57
N ASP A 92 14.19 -3.47 19.86
CA ASP A 92 13.59 -4.76 20.19
C ASP A 92 14.19 -5.89 19.36
N HIS A 93 13.55 -7.06 19.30
CA HIS A 93 13.99 -8.23 18.57
C HIS A 93 13.50 -8.30 17.11
N THR A 94 13.09 -7.18 16.50
CA THR A 94 12.59 -7.16 15.11
C THR A 94 13.58 -7.78 14.12
N TYR A 95 14.87 -7.47 14.24
CA TYR A 95 15.90 -8.00 13.33
C TYR A 95 16.07 -9.51 13.48
N GLU A 96 16.12 -10.00 14.72
CA GLU A 96 16.25 -11.42 15.05
C GLU A 96 15.03 -12.21 14.52
N GLU A 97 13.82 -11.66 14.68
CA GLU A 97 12.59 -12.26 14.15
C GLU A 97 12.61 -12.39 12.62
N CYS A 98 13.15 -11.40 11.91
CA CYS A 98 13.36 -11.52 10.47
C CYS A 98 14.34 -12.66 10.13
N LEU A 99 15.44 -12.82 10.88
CA LEU A 99 16.40 -13.90 10.67
C LEU A 99 15.79 -15.28 10.92
N THR A 100 14.86 -15.43 11.87
CA THR A 100 14.16 -16.71 12.11
C THR A 100 13.38 -17.13 10.88
N VAL A 101 12.71 -16.20 10.18
CA VAL A 101 11.98 -16.50 8.95
C VAL A 101 12.93 -16.94 7.83
N LYS A 102 14.07 -16.27 7.67
CA LYS A 102 15.07 -16.62 6.66
C LYS A 102 15.65 -18.01 6.87
N ALA A 103 15.76 -18.45 8.13
CA ALA A 103 16.30 -19.75 8.50
C ALA A 103 15.32 -20.93 8.25
N LEU A 104 14.04 -20.65 7.94
CA LEU A 104 13.04 -21.70 7.71
C LEU A 104 13.33 -22.45 6.41
N PRO A 105 13.38 -23.80 6.42
CA PRO A 105 13.65 -24.61 5.23
C PRO A 105 12.69 -24.37 4.06
N GLU A 106 11.42 -24.02 4.37
CA GLU A 106 10.37 -23.76 3.38
C GLU A 106 10.65 -22.51 2.53
N TYR A 107 11.50 -21.60 3.03
CA TYR A 107 11.91 -20.39 2.31
C TYR A 107 13.36 -20.45 1.81
N ALA A 108 13.99 -21.61 1.89
CA ALA A 108 15.33 -21.82 1.34
C ALA A 108 15.34 -21.54 -0.17
N GLY A 109 16.29 -20.73 -0.63
CA GLY A 109 16.38 -20.33 -2.04
C GLY A 109 15.45 -19.19 -2.47
N ARG A 110 14.68 -18.60 -1.53
CA ARG A 110 13.92 -17.35 -1.79
C ARG A 110 14.88 -16.16 -1.80
N ASP A 111 14.61 -15.20 -2.68
CA ASP A 111 15.37 -13.93 -2.73
C ASP A 111 14.91 -13.05 -1.57
N LEU A 112 15.47 -13.31 -0.39
CA LEU A 112 15.15 -12.63 0.89
C LEU A 112 16.41 -12.02 1.48
N THR A 113 16.42 -10.68 1.55
CA THR A 113 17.49 -9.91 2.18
C THR A 113 16.96 -9.20 3.42
N ILE A 114 17.69 -9.33 4.54
CA ILE A 114 17.37 -8.71 5.81
C ILE A 114 18.43 -7.68 6.12
N ILE A 115 18.01 -6.45 6.37
CA ILE A 115 18.89 -5.30 6.58
C ILE A 115 18.65 -4.75 7.99
N ASN A 116 19.69 -4.78 8.84
CA ASN A 116 19.69 -4.04 10.09
C ASN A 116 20.21 -2.63 9.79
N ARG A 117 19.30 -1.65 9.79
CA ARG A 117 19.56 -0.29 9.38
C ARG A 117 19.63 0.64 10.59
N SER A 118 20.66 1.47 10.62
CA SER A 118 20.75 2.62 11.54
C SER A 118 20.89 3.86 10.68
N GLY A 119 19.81 4.65 10.53
CA GLY A 119 19.79 5.76 9.60
C GLY A 119 18.76 6.83 9.95
N THR A 120 18.75 7.90 9.18
CA THR A 120 17.80 9.02 9.27
C THR A 120 16.70 8.89 8.19
N GLY A 121 15.70 9.76 8.25
CA GLY A 121 14.64 9.88 7.25
C GLY A 121 13.48 8.89 7.43
N GLY A 122 13.49 8.08 8.49
CA GLY A 122 12.41 7.14 8.81
C GLY A 122 12.04 6.26 7.62
N LYS A 123 10.74 5.99 7.43
CA LYS A 123 10.23 5.16 6.34
C LYS A 123 10.69 5.62 4.95
N ALA A 124 10.73 6.92 4.68
CA ALA A 124 11.18 7.45 3.39
C ALA A 124 12.68 7.18 3.17
N GLY A 125 13.51 7.27 4.23
CA GLY A 125 14.91 6.89 4.19
C GLY A 125 15.10 5.42 3.85
N VAL A 126 14.36 4.53 4.51
CA VAL A 126 14.37 3.08 4.21
C VAL A 126 13.98 2.82 2.75
N LEU A 127 12.93 3.47 2.25
CA LEU A 127 12.48 3.29 0.87
C LEU A 127 13.51 3.78 -0.16
N ASN A 128 14.27 4.83 0.15
CA ASN A 128 15.36 5.30 -0.72
C ASN A 128 16.56 4.33 -0.70
N ASP A 129 16.91 3.78 0.45
CA ASP A 129 17.96 2.77 0.54
C ASP A 129 17.52 1.49 -0.20
N ALA A 130 16.26 1.08 -0.07
CA ALA A 130 15.68 -0.02 -0.82
C ALA A 130 15.67 0.23 -2.33
N LEU A 131 15.38 1.47 -2.78
CA LEU A 131 15.41 1.86 -4.19
C LEU A 131 16.80 1.67 -4.82
N ALA A 132 17.86 1.94 -4.05
CA ALA A 132 19.23 1.75 -4.51
C ALA A 132 19.61 0.26 -4.64
N MET A 133 18.97 -0.62 -3.87
CA MET A 133 19.22 -2.07 -3.86
C MET A 133 18.27 -2.84 -4.79
N ALA A 134 17.08 -2.29 -5.08
CA ALA A 134 16.01 -2.95 -5.79
C ALA A 134 16.43 -3.43 -7.18
N THR A 135 16.19 -4.70 -7.47
CA THR A 135 16.45 -5.33 -8.76
C THR A 135 15.17 -5.59 -9.57
N GLY A 136 13.99 -5.35 -8.97
CA GLY A 136 12.69 -5.53 -9.62
C GLY A 136 12.31 -4.39 -10.55
N ASP A 137 11.51 -4.71 -11.58
CA ASP A 137 10.90 -3.73 -12.49
C ASP A 137 9.95 -2.78 -11.73
N TYR A 138 9.40 -3.30 -10.63
CA TYR A 138 8.48 -2.59 -9.74
C TYR A 138 8.93 -2.71 -8.29
N ILE A 139 8.64 -1.67 -7.50
CA ILE A 139 8.73 -1.70 -6.04
C ILE A 139 7.33 -1.83 -5.47
N CYS A 140 7.13 -2.79 -4.58
CA CYS A 140 5.92 -2.97 -3.79
C CYS A 140 6.23 -2.67 -2.32
N VAL A 141 5.37 -1.93 -1.63
CA VAL A 141 5.58 -1.56 -0.22
C VAL A 141 4.46 -2.12 0.64
N TYR A 142 4.84 -2.83 1.69
CA TYR A 142 3.96 -3.26 2.77
C TYR A 142 4.48 -2.74 4.11
N ASP A 143 3.56 -2.37 5.02
CA ASP A 143 3.91 -2.09 6.41
C ASP A 143 4.26 -3.38 7.15
N ALA A 144 5.01 -3.27 8.23
CA ALA A 144 5.49 -4.41 9.02
C ALA A 144 4.38 -5.23 9.69
N ASP A 145 3.19 -4.64 9.87
CA ASP A 145 1.99 -5.28 10.41
C ASP A 145 0.98 -5.72 9.33
N ALA A 146 1.33 -5.58 8.05
CA ALA A 146 0.48 -5.96 6.94
C ALA A 146 0.35 -7.49 6.82
N MET A 147 -0.84 -7.94 6.40
CA MET A 147 -1.11 -9.34 6.07
C MET A 147 -1.71 -9.42 4.68
N PRO A 148 -0.89 -9.38 3.61
CA PRO A 148 -1.40 -9.46 2.26
C PRO A 148 -2.15 -10.78 2.01
N GLU A 149 -3.24 -10.69 1.25
CA GLU A 149 -3.92 -11.89 0.75
C GLU A 149 -3.05 -12.58 -0.32
N LYS A 150 -3.20 -13.90 -0.47
CA LYS A 150 -2.36 -14.70 -1.39
C LYS A 150 -2.26 -14.15 -2.81
N ASN A 151 -3.32 -13.52 -3.31
CA ASN A 151 -3.35 -12.95 -4.66
C ASN A 151 -3.12 -11.43 -4.70
N ALA A 152 -2.70 -10.81 -3.58
CA ALA A 152 -2.57 -9.35 -3.51
C ALA A 152 -1.59 -8.81 -4.56
N LEU A 153 -0.39 -9.36 -4.63
CA LEU A 153 0.63 -8.95 -5.60
C LEU A 153 0.18 -9.18 -7.04
N TYR A 154 -0.46 -10.33 -7.31
CA TYR A 154 -1.03 -10.62 -8.64
C TYR A 154 -1.99 -9.51 -9.10
N PHE A 155 -2.93 -9.06 -8.24
CA PHE A 155 -3.88 -8.02 -8.62
C PHE A 155 -3.24 -6.64 -8.78
N LEU A 156 -2.24 -6.30 -7.97
CA LEU A 156 -1.48 -5.08 -8.13
C LEU A 156 -0.76 -5.04 -9.48
N VAL A 157 -0.07 -6.12 -9.83
CA VAL A 157 0.64 -6.27 -11.10
C VAL A 157 -0.35 -6.26 -12.27
N LYS A 158 -1.44 -7.02 -12.17
CA LYS A 158 -2.49 -7.06 -13.20
C LYS A 158 -3.01 -5.66 -13.55
N GLU A 159 -3.15 -4.79 -12.55
CA GLU A 159 -3.67 -3.44 -12.77
C GLU A 159 -2.67 -2.55 -13.51
N VAL A 160 -1.39 -2.58 -13.17
CA VAL A 160 -0.37 -1.78 -13.88
C VAL A 160 -0.12 -2.30 -15.28
N LEU A 161 -0.26 -3.62 -15.53
CA LEU A 161 -0.09 -4.22 -16.85
C LEU A 161 -1.24 -3.95 -17.83
N LYS A 162 -2.38 -3.40 -17.39
CA LYS A 162 -3.46 -2.98 -18.31
C LYS A 162 -3.02 -1.89 -19.27
N ASP A 163 -2.20 -0.97 -18.81
CA ASP A 163 -1.65 0.13 -19.61
C ASP A 163 -0.32 0.58 -18.96
N PRO A 164 0.79 -0.15 -19.19
CA PRO A 164 2.07 0.11 -18.50
C PRO A 164 2.67 1.50 -18.78
N GLU A 165 2.29 2.12 -19.90
CA GLU A 165 2.78 3.47 -20.25
C GLU A 165 2.07 4.57 -19.43
N ARG A 166 0.82 4.32 -19.02
CA ARG A 166 0.01 5.27 -18.26
C ARG A 166 -0.12 4.93 -16.77
N HIS A 167 -0.13 3.63 -16.45
CA HIS A 167 -0.27 3.15 -15.08
C HIS A 167 1.10 2.89 -14.46
N VAL A 168 1.74 3.94 -13.99
CA VAL A 168 3.05 3.82 -13.32
C VAL A 168 2.95 3.20 -11.93
N ALA A 169 1.76 3.20 -11.33
CA ALA A 169 1.51 2.64 -10.01
C ALA A 169 0.09 2.09 -9.87
N SER A 170 -0.09 1.15 -8.97
CA SER A 170 -1.40 0.70 -8.48
C SER A 170 -1.37 0.46 -6.98
N PHE A 171 -2.53 0.44 -6.34
CA PHE A 171 -2.63 0.15 -4.92
C PHE A 171 -3.85 -0.73 -4.61
N GLY A 172 -3.68 -1.57 -3.61
CA GLY A 172 -4.72 -2.47 -3.13
C GLY A 172 -5.62 -1.83 -2.08
N ARG A 173 -6.72 -2.52 -1.79
CA ARG A 173 -7.60 -2.15 -0.68
C ARG A 173 -7.12 -2.77 0.61
N ASN A 174 -7.10 -1.98 1.66
CA ASN A 174 -6.84 -2.44 3.01
C ASN A 174 -8.15 -2.88 3.67
N LYS A 175 -8.10 -3.96 4.44
CA LYS A 175 -9.21 -4.48 5.23
C LYS A 175 -8.81 -4.51 6.70
N THR A 176 -9.70 -4.09 7.57
CA THR A 176 -9.49 -4.15 9.03
C THR A 176 -9.74 -5.59 9.51
N ARG A 177 -8.72 -6.28 10.03
CA ARG A 177 -8.85 -7.67 10.53
C ARG A 177 -9.76 -7.78 11.75
N ASN A 178 -9.70 -6.81 12.63
CA ASN A 178 -10.42 -6.77 13.90
C ASN A 178 -11.69 -5.90 13.87
N ALA A 179 -12.28 -5.68 12.69
CA ALA A 179 -13.44 -4.78 12.49
C ALA A 179 -14.64 -5.07 13.41
N GLY A 180 -14.80 -6.30 13.87
CA GLY A 180 -15.92 -6.73 14.74
C GLY A 180 -15.63 -6.66 16.24
N GLN A 181 -14.42 -6.34 16.68
CA GLN A 181 -13.98 -6.49 18.07
C GLN A 181 -14.70 -5.54 19.05
N ASN A 182 -14.85 -4.28 18.67
CA ASN A 182 -15.49 -3.26 19.50
C ASN A 182 -16.05 -2.11 18.65
N PHE A 183 -16.67 -1.11 19.29
CA PHE A 183 -17.26 0.04 18.59
C PHE A 183 -16.19 0.86 17.84
N LEU A 184 -15.03 1.09 18.43
CA LEU A 184 -13.96 1.87 17.81
C LEU A 184 -13.44 1.19 16.54
N THR A 185 -13.19 -0.11 16.58
CA THR A 185 -12.71 -0.86 15.40
C THR A 185 -13.75 -0.90 14.28
N ARG A 186 -15.06 -0.87 14.60
CA ARG A 186 -16.12 -0.73 13.61
C ARG A 186 -16.11 0.67 12.95
N CYS A 187 -15.92 1.72 13.73
CA CYS A 187 -15.79 3.08 13.19
C CYS A 187 -14.58 3.22 12.27
N ILE A 188 -13.43 2.71 12.67
CA ILE A 188 -12.20 2.70 11.86
C ILE A 188 -12.43 1.92 10.56
N ASN A 189 -13.06 0.76 10.64
CA ASN A 189 -13.38 -0.03 9.43
C ASN A 189 -14.30 0.74 8.48
N GLN A 190 -15.33 1.43 9.01
CA GLN A 190 -16.22 2.26 8.20
C GLN A 190 -15.48 3.41 7.52
N GLU A 191 -14.60 4.08 8.23
CA GLU A 191 -13.77 5.15 7.67
C GLU A 191 -12.91 4.63 6.51
N ILE A 192 -12.23 3.48 6.69
CA ILE A 192 -11.42 2.84 5.67
C ILE A 192 -12.28 2.48 4.44
N VAL A 193 -13.45 1.87 4.65
CA VAL A 193 -14.36 1.48 3.56
C VAL A 193 -14.86 2.70 2.80
N VAL A 194 -15.31 3.74 3.49
CA VAL A 194 -15.80 4.99 2.85
C VAL A 194 -14.67 5.67 2.09
N THR A 195 -13.49 5.79 2.68
CA THR A 195 -12.33 6.40 2.02
C THR A 195 -11.97 5.64 0.74
N GLN A 196 -11.89 4.32 0.80
CA GLN A 196 -11.44 3.52 -0.35
C GLN A 196 -12.52 3.31 -1.41
N ARG A 197 -13.79 3.09 -1.01
CA ARG A 197 -14.88 2.77 -1.96
C ARG A 197 -15.63 3.97 -2.48
N VAL A 198 -15.62 5.07 -1.74
CA VAL A 198 -16.33 6.29 -2.13
C VAL A 198 -15.33 7.37 -2.54
N HIS A 199 -14.47 7.81 -1.62
CA HIS A 199 -13.62 8.95 -1.89
C HIS A 199 -12.59 8.67 -2.99
N HIS A 200 -11.76 7.62 -2.86
CA HIS A 200 -10.73 7.30 -3.86
C HIS A 200 -11.36 6.97 -5.21
N VAL A 201 -12.42 6.15 -5.22
CA VAL A 201 -13.11 5.77 -6.46
C VAL A 201 -13.78 6.97 -7.11
N GLY A 202 -14.48 7.81 -6.35
CA GLY A 202 -15.15 8.99 -6.87
C GLY A 202 -14.19 10.02 -7.44
N MET A 203 -13.06 10.27 -6.74
CA MET A 203 -12.01 11.16 -7.21
C MET A 203 -11.34 10.64 -8.49
N TRP A 204 -11.03 9.35 -8.54
CA TRP A 204 -10.47 8.72 -9.73
C TRP A 204 -11.45 8.75 -10.92
N HIS A 205 -12.72 8.41 -10.67
CA HIS A 205 -13.71 8.36 -11.75
C HIS A 205 -13.92 9.73 -12.38
N LEU A 206 -14.05 10.77 -11.56
CA LEU A 206 -14.39 12.12 -12.02
C LEU A 206 -13.16 12.90 -12.51
N PHE A 207 -12.06 12.88 -11.75
CA PHE A 207 -10.90 13.75 -11.99
C PHE A 207 -9.64 13.01 -12.43
N LYS A 208 -9.63 11.68 -12.43
CA LYS A 208 -8.42 10.85 -12.62
C LYS A 208 -7.32 11.16 -11.61
N ILE A 209 -7.71 11.61 -10.42
CA ILE A 209 -6.78 11.86 -9.31
C ILE A 209 -6.74 10.61 -8.44
N GLY A 210 -5.57 9.98 -8.39
CA GLY A 210 -5.24 8.87 -7.48
C GLY A 210 -4.40 9.36 -6.30
N ARG A 211 -4.57 8.73 -5.14
CA ARG A 211 -3.70 8.90 -3.97
C ARG A 211 -3.12 7.55 -3.62
N ILE A 212 -1.80 7.41 -3.76
CA ILE A 212 -1.09 6.21 -3.34
C ILE A 212 -1.04 6.19 -1.80
N PRO A 213 -1.57 5.15 -1.14
CA PRO A 213 -1.44 5.00 0.31
C PRO A 213 0.01 4.69 0.68
N GLY A 214 0.33 4.78 1.97
CA GLY A 214 1.68 4.48 2.48
C GLY A 214 2.04 2.98 2.45
N THR A 215 1.10 2.09 2.15
CA THR A 215 1.25 0.63 2.17
C THR A 215 0.38 -0.02 1.10
N ASN A 216 0.64 -1.29 0.77
CA ASN A 216 -0.13 -2.09 -0.19
C ASN A 216 -0.24 -1.41 -1.57
N PHE A 217 0.88 -0.97 -2.10
CA PHE A 217 0.98 -0.39 -3.43
C PHE A 217 2.20 -0.92 -4.18
N ILE A 218 2.13 -0.84 -5.50
CA ILE A 218 3.21 -1.14 -6.42
C ILE A 218 3.47 0.08 -7.32
N ILE A 219 4.73 0.35 -7.64
CA ILE A 219 5.15 1.48 -8.47
C ILE A 219 6.35 1.08 -9.32
N GLN A 220 6.44 1.59 -10.54
CA GLN A 220 7.57 1.34 -11.43
C GLN A 220 8.88 1.87 -10.81
N THR A 221 9.89 1.03 -10.74
CA THR A 221 11.20 1.35 -10.14
C THR A 221 11.86 2.53 -10.84
N GLU A 222 11.89 2.51 -12.16
CA GLU A 222 12.51 3.58 -12.97
C GLU A 222 11.75 4.91 -12.85
N PHE A 223 10.41 4.87 -12.71
CA PHE A 223 9.66 6.09 -12.45
C PHE A 223 10.07 6.73 -11.11
N VAL A 224 10.19 5.94 -10.04
CA VAL A 224 10.63 6.45 -8.73
C VAL A 224 12.04 7.03 -8.81
N LYS A 225 12.96 6.36 -9.51
CA LYS A 225 14.31 6.88 -9.74
C LYS A 225 14.29 8.20 -10.51
N SER A 226 13.45 8.33 -11.54
CA SER A 226 13.37 9.52 -12.38
C SER A 226 12.89 10.77 -11.63
N ILE A 227 12.08 10.60 -10.57
CA ILE A 227 11.61 11.72 -9.73
C ILE A 227 12.48 11.97 -8.50
N GLY A 228 13.62 11.26 -8.37
CA GLY A 228 14.60 11.43 -7.28
C GLY A 228 14.24 10.70 -5.97
N GLY A 229 13.40 9.67 -6.02
CA GLY A 229 13.02 8.86 -4.86
C GLY A 229 11.95 9.49 -3.97
N TRP A 230 11.90 9.04 -2.71
CA TRP A 230 10.96 9.55 -1.70
C TRP A 230 11.56 10.74 -0.95
N LYS A 231 10.76 11.78 -0.78
CA LYS A 231 11.20 12.96 0.01
C LYS A 231 11.30 12.58 1.49
N THR A 232 12.47 12.72 2.05
CA THR A 232 12.68 12.65 3.49
C THR A 232 12.34 13.99 4.12
N VAL A 233 11.57 13.97 5.20
CA VAL A 233 11.35 15.14 6.03
C VAL A 233 12.51 15.20 7.02
N PRO A 234 13.16 16.36 7.19
CA PRO A 234 14.26 16.52 8.14
C PRO A 234 13.80 16.34 9.58
#